data_e4a5bee79944f4273db50ca27070f381
#
_entry.id   e4a5bee79944f4273db50ca27070f381
#
_cell.length_a   1.000
_cell.length_b   1.000
_cell.length_c   1.000
_cell.angle_alpha   90.00
_cell.angle_beta   90.00
_cell.angle_gamma   90.00
#
_symmetry.space_group_name_H-M   'P 1'
#
loop_
_entity.id
_entity.type
_entity.pdbx_description
1 polymer ?
#
loop_
_entity_poly.entity_id
_entity_poly.type
_entity_poly.pdbx_seq_one_letter_code
_entity_poly.pdbx_strand_id
1 'polypeptide(L)'
;MANFFSDNKDLQFHLQHPLMRKIVELKERGFAEKDLYDFAPQDFEDAMDSYRRVLEIAGEVCGEVIAPNAEGVDHEGPRVVNDHVEYAAGTVQNMKAIVDAGLSGLTLPRKYDGLNFPLVCFVMANEMVARADAGFENIWGLQDCAETLNEFASEELKAKYLPWVSAGATCAMDLTEPDAGSDLGAVMLKATWSEEKQTWLLNGVKRFITNGDGDVSLVLARTEEGTTDARGLSMLVYDKRDGGVKVRRIENKMGIKGSPTCELVFTNAPAQLVGDRKMGLIKYVMSLMNAARLGIGAQSVGLCEAAYREALKYAQEREQFGKPIIRFAAVAEMLSNMKAKLQGVRALLYETTRFVEVYKQYGHIAHERPLEGDERQEMKFYNRLADGFTPLVKLFSSEYANQQAYDAIQIHGGSGFMKDYPCERLYRDARIMNIYEGTSQLQVVAAINAVTKGTFMEQIERYAAAEYSQPMQPVVAKLKELTAKFSEMTAHVEAGDKELCGFKDFHARRLVETAGHIIITYLLARQAGESEEYVDSAKIFCKLAEGKISEAYTYVMNSTLEDVALFRAGE
;
A
#
# COMPACT_ATOMS: atom_id res chain seq x y z
N MET A 1 17.03 21.33 10.03
CA MET A 1 16.73 20.56 8.82
C MET A 1 15.53 19.68 9.11
N ALA A 2 14.53 19.66 8.23
CA ALA A 2 13.35 18.83 8.39
C ALA A 2 13.72 17.39 8.03
N ASN A 3 13.45 16.44 8.92
CA ASN A 3 13.73 15.02 8.68
C ASN A 3 12.51 14.18 9.06
N PHE A 4 11.86 13.59 8.07
CA PHE A 4 10.57 12.91 8.23
C PHE A 4 10.65 11.56 8.95
N PHE A 5 11.84 11.00 9.13
CA PHE A 5 12.07 9.85 10.00
C PHE A 5 12.33 10.28 11.44
N SER A 6 13.27 11.22 11.62
CA SER A 6 13.69 11.66 12.96
C SER A 6 12.60 12.41 13.73
N ASP A 7 11.67 13.08 13.01
CA ASP A 7 10.52 13.78 13.60
C ASP A 7 9.31 12.86 13.85
N ASN A 8 9.40 11.57 13.48
CA ASN A 8 8.29 10.60 13.57
C ASN A 8 8.63 9.43 14.50
N LYS A 9 8.23 9.56 15.76
CA LYS A 9 8.44 8.54 16.78
C LYS A 9 7.72 7.21 16.49
N ASP A 10 6.59 7.26 15.79
CA ASP A 10 5.84 6.06 15.44
C ASP A 10 6.63 5.18 14.44
N LEU A 11 7.33 5.78 13.44
CA LEU A 11 8.20 5.03 12.54
C LEU A 11 9.35 4.37 13.30
N GLN A 12 9.99 5.12 14.20
CA GLN A 12 11.09 4.60 15.03
C GLN A 12 10.61 3.46 15.93
N PHE A 13 9.42 3.58 16.51
CA PHE A 13 8.78 2.52 17.31
C PHE A 13 8.56 1.24 16.49
N HIS A 14 7.96 1.36 15.29
CA HIS A 14 7.68 0.22 14.43
C HIS A 14 8.93 -0.49 13.89
N LEU A 15 10.04 0.24 13.71
CA LEU A 15 11.32 -0.32 13.29
C LEU A 15 11.92 -1.24 14.39
N GLN A 16 11.64 -0.96 15.67
CA GLN A 16 12.16 -1.73 16.80
C GLN A 16 11.29 -2.94 17.20
N HIS A 17 10.26 -3.28 16.41
CA HIS A 17 9.36 -4.38 16.74
C HIS A 17 10.10 -5.73 16.88
N PRO A 18 9.79 -6.58 17.87
CA PRO A 18 10.52 -7.84 18.14
C PRO A 18 10.64 -8.79 16.94
N LEU A 19 9.63 -8.81 16.04
CA LEU A 19 9.65 -9.65 14.83
C LEU A 19 10.73 -9.23 13.82
N MET A 20 11.31 -8.02 13.96
CA MET A 20 12.41 -7.57 13.09
C MET A 20 13.63 -8.47 13.20
N ARG A 21 13.93 -9.06 14.36
CA ARG A 21 15.05 -10.02 14.48
C ARG A 21 14.90 -11.18 13.52
N LYS A 22 13.71 -11.82 13.49
CA LYS A 22 13.42 -12.91 12.54
C LYS A 22 13.48 -12.44 11.11
N ILE A 23 12.89 -11.28 10.81
CA ILE A 23 12.88 -10.69 9.46
C ILE A 23 14.31 -10.50 8.95
N VAL A 24 15.18 -9.89 9.76
CA VAL A 24 16.57 -9.63 9.39
C VAL A 24 17.34 -10.94 9.19
N GLU A 25 17.21 -11.91 10.10
CA GLU A 25 17.85 -13.22 9.98
C GLU A 25 17.44 -13.95 8.69
N LEU A 26 16.15 -13.91 8.34
CA LEU A 26 15.65 -14.50 7.09
C LEU A 26 16.13 -13.72 5.86
N LYS A 27 16.06 -12.39 5.88
CA LYS A 27 16.48 -11.54 4.75
C LYS A 27 17.97 -11.66 4.47
N GLU A 28 18.80 -11.64 5.52
CA GLU A 28 20.26 -11.72 5.44
C GLU A 28 20.80 -13.17 5.38
N ARG A 29 19.90 -14.18 5.33
CA ARG A 29 20.33 -15.61 5.28
C ARG A 29 21.34 -15.95 6.37
N GLY A 30 21.12 -15.45 7.62
CA GLY A 30 22.07 -15.59 8.70
C GLY A 30 23.38 -14.86 8.44
N PHE A 31 23.32 -13.72 7.74
CA PHE A 31 24.49 -12.88 7.39
C PHE A 31 25.50 -13.58 6.46
N ALA A 32 24.98 -14.37 5.52
CA ALA A 32 25.80 -15.15 4.58
C ALA A 32 26.65 -14.28 3.64
N GLU A 33 26.23 -13.04 3.36
CA GLU A 33 26.92 -12.12 2.44
C GLU A 33 27.91 -11.15 3.12
N LYS A 34 28.10 -11.23 4.44
CA LYS A 34 28.89 -10.28 5.24
C LYS A 34 30.34 -10.08 4.79
N ASP A 35 30.93 -11.10 4.17
CA ASP A 35 32.31 -11.07 3.67
C ASP A 35 32.36 -10.88 2.13
N LEU A 36 31.19 -10.75 1.47
CA LEU A 36 31.11 -10.61 0.01
C LEU A 36 30.93 -9.15 -0.43
N TYR A 37 30.29 -8.34 0.38
CA TYR A 37 30.01 -6.91 0.09
C TYR A 37 30.40 -6.06 1.29
N ASP A 38 31.14 -4.98 1.06
CA ASP A 38 31.62 -4.07 2.10
C ASP A 38 30.50 -3.43 2.94
N PHE A 39 29.29 -3.32 2.34
CA PHE A 39 28.10 -2.75 3.01
C PHE A 39 27.09 -3.80 3.50
N ALA A 40 27.42 -5.09 3.42
CA ALA A 40 26.58 -6.13 3.98
C ALA A 40 26.73 -6.18 5.51
N PRO A 41 25.62 -6.28 6.28
CA PRO A 41 25.71 -6.25 7.74
C PRO A 41 26.41 -7.47 8.29
N GLN A 42 27.16 -7.26 9.37
CA GLN A 42 27.90 -8.31 10.05
C GLN A 42 27.03 -9.12 11.01
N ASP A 43 26.04 -8.47 11.59
CA ASP A 43 25.07 -9.04 12.53
C ASP A 43 23.77 -8.23 12.56
N PHE A 44 22.87 -8.60 13.48
CA PHE A 44 21.57 -7.95 13.62
C PHE A 44 21.66 -6.46 13.99
N GLU A 45 22.57 -6.11 14.89
CA GLU A 45 22.69 -4.72 15.37
C GLU A 45 23.24 -3.81 14.27
N ASP A 46 24.19 -4.31 13.47
CA ASP A 46 24.73 -3.61 12.31
C ASP A 46 23.67 -3.45 11.20
N ALA A 47 22.84 -4.48 10.96
CA ALA A 47 21.71 -4.38 10.04
C ALA A 47 20.71 -3.29 10.48
N MET A 48 20.32 -3.29 11.76
CA MET A 48 19.37 -2.31 12.30
C MET A 48 19.92 -0.88 12.29
N ASP A 49 21.22 -0.71 12.51
CA ASP A 49 21.88 0.59 12.41
C ASP A 49 21.91 1.09 10.95
N SER A 50 22.23 0.21 10.00
CA SER A 50 22.18 0.49 8.57
C SER A 50 20.78 0.90 8.11
N TYR A 51 19.73 0.18 8.53
CA TYR A 51 18.35 0.52 8.20
C TYR A 51 17.96 1.90 8.73
N ARG A 52 18.32 2.20 9.99
CA ARG A 52 18.05 3.51 10.59
C ARG A 52 18.72 4.63 9.81
N ARG A 53 20.00 4.49 9.47
CA ARG A 53 20.76 5.51 8.71
C ARG A 53 20.16 5.78 7.35
N VAL A 54 19.77 4.75 6.60
CA VAL A 54 19.15 4.93 5.29
C VAL A 54 17.76 5.57 5.43
N LEU A 55 16.98 5.21 6.44
CA LEU A 55 15.69 5.86 6.71
C LEU A 55 15.85 7.33 7.16
N GLU A 56 16.91 7.67 7.89
CA GLU A 56 17.25 9.07 8.20
C GLU A 56 17.62 9.86 6.95
N ILE A 57 18.40 9.28 6.02
CA ILE A 57 18.70 9.89 4.71
C ILE A 57 17.42 10.08 3.90
N ALA A 58 16.55 9.06 3.82
CA ALA A 58 15.27 9.16 3.16
C ALA A 58 14.39 10.26 3.77
N GLY A 59 14.36 10.34 5.11
CA GLY A 59 13.63 11.37 5.85
C GLY A 59 14.13 12.78 5.56
N GLU A 60 15.43 12.97 5.41
CA GLU A 60 16.04 14.25 5.04
C GLU A 60 15.68 14.65 3.59
N VAL A 61 15.82 13.73 2.63
CA VAL A 61 15.43 13.97 1.23
C VAL A 61 13.95 14.32 1.13
N CYS A 62 13.08 13.62 1.87
CA CYS A 62 11.66 13.93 1.92
C CYS A 62 11.36 15.34 2.47
N GLY A 63 12.01 15.71 3.59
CA GLY A 63 11.77 16.99 4.26
C GLY A 63 12.38 18.20 3.58
N GLU A 64 13.59 18.06 3.03
CA GLU A 64 14.38 19.17 2.49
C GLU A 64 14.25 19.34 0.97
N VAL A 65 13.85 18.31 0.23
CA VAL A 65 13.76 18.35 -1.24
C VAL A 65 12.35 18.09 -1.74
N ILE A 66 11.76 16.93 -1.39
CA ILE A 66 10.48 16.51 -1.99
C ILE A 66 9.33 17.38 -1.51
N ALA A 67 9.18 17.58 -0.21
CA ALA A 67 8.08 18.37 0.36
C ALA A 67 8.07 19.83 -0.12
N PRO A 68 9.20 20.54 -0.19
CA PRO A 68 9.25 21.90 -0.77
C PRO A 68 8.84 21.98 -2.23
N ASN A 69 9.06 20.93 -3.03
CA ASN A 69 8.70 20.90 -4.44
C ASN A 69 7.23 20.57 -4.70
N ALA A 70 6.52 19.98 -3.75
CA ALA A 70 5.21 19.35 -3.97
C ALA A 70 4.13 20.32 -4.52
N GLU A 71 4.07 21.56 -4.03
CA GLU A 71 3.13 22.57 -4.54
C GLU A 71 3.44 22.97 -5.98
N GLY A 72 4.72 23.26 -6.28
CA GLY A 72 5.15 23.58 -7.62
C GLY A 72 4.89 22.46 -8.63
N VAL A 73 5.12 21.21 -8.21
CA VAL A 73 4.84 20.01 -9.00
C VAL A 73 3.34 19.84 -9.28
N ASP A 74 2.47 20.01 -8.27
CA ASP A 74 1.01 19.97 -8.47
C ASP A 74 0.51 21.05 -9.43
N HIS A 75 1.12 22.23 -9.40
CA HIS A 75 0.75 23.34 -10.26
C HIS A 75 1.24 23.15 -11.70
N GLU A 76 2.51 22.78 -11.90
CA GLU A 76 3.12 22.60 -13.22
C GLU A 76 2.60 21.33 -13.92
N GLY A 77 2.68 20.21 -13.25
CA GLY A 77 2.35 18.89 -13.78
C GLY A 77 3.25 18.42 -14.93
N PRO A 78 3.18 17.13 -15.29
CA PRO A 78 3.87 16.59 -16.45
C PRO A 78 3.13 16.94 -17.76
N ARG A 79 3.85 16.94 -18.88
CA ARG A 79 3.29 17.16 -20.22
C ARG A 79 3.82 16.16 -21.25
N VAL A 80 3.10 16.00 -22.36
CA VAL A 80 3.54 15.18 -23.49
C VAL A 80 4.35 16.03 -24.46
N VAL A 81 5.55 15.59 -24.76
CA VAL A 81 6.44 16.21 -25.75
C VAL A 81 7.03 15.12 -26.63
N ASN A 82 6.81 15.19 -27.94
CA ASN A 82 7.29 14.21 -28.92
C ASN A 82 6.92 12.75 -28.56
N ASP A 83 5.66 12.52 -28.20
CA ASP A 83 5.12 11.21 -27.80
C ASP A 83 5.69 10.63 -26.48
N HIS A 84 6.43 11.42 -25.67
CA HIS A 84 7.02 11.06 -24.39
C HIS A 84 6.60 12.03 -23.27
N VAL A 85 6.79 11.59 -22.01
CA VAL A 85 6.55 12.41 -20.83
C VAL A 85 7.73 13.35 -20.58
N GLU A 86 7.44 14.65 -20.43
CA GLU A 86 8.32 15.62 -19.82
C GLU A 86 7.78 15.93 -18.42
N TYR A 87 8.56 15.60 -17.39
CA TYR A 87 8.17 15.81 -15.98
C TYR A 87 8.27 17.27 -15.57
N ALA A 88 7.51 17.67 -14.55
CA ALA A 88 7.68 18.94 -13.87
C ALA A 88 9.11 19.10 -13.33
N ALA A 89 9.63 20.32 -13.30
CA ALA A 89 10.99 20.60 -12.86
C ALA A 89 11.28 20.07 -11.44
N GLY A 90 10.32 20.22 -10.50
CA GLY A 90 10.44 19.69 -9.15
C GLY A 90 10.47 18.16 -9.11
N THR A 91 9.73 17.48 -10.00
CA THR A 91 9.78 16.02 -10.11
C THR A 91 11.16 15.53 -10.53
N VAL A 92 11.78 16.19 -11.51
CA VAL A 92 13.16 15.88 -11.96
C VAL A 92 14.17 16.07 -10.82
N GLN A 93 14.02 17.14 -10.03
CA GLN A 93 14.87 17.37 -8.85
C GLN A 93 14.68 16.28 -7.79
N ASN A 94 13.44 15.86 -7.54
CA ASN A 94 13.12 14.80 -6.59
C ASN A 94 13.74 13.46 -7.03
N MET A 95 13.59 13.09 -8.32
CA MET A 95 14.19 11.87 -8.87
C MET A 95 15.72 11.89 -8.72
N LYS A 96 16.35 13.02 -9.05
CA LYS A 96 17.80 13.17 -8.89
C LYS A 96 18.22 13.02 -7.42
N ALA A 97 17.52 13.64 -6.48
CA ALA A 97 17.84 13.55 -5.06
C ALA A 97 17.73 12.11 -4.51
N ILE A 98 16.72 11.36 -4.96
CA ILE A 98 16.54 9.93 -4.61
C ILE A 98 17.71 9.10 -5.12
N VAL A 99 18.12 9.30 -6.39
CA VAL A 99 19.25 8.56 -7.00
C VAL A 99 20.57 8.92 -6.33
N ASP A 100 20.84 10.21 -6.14
CA ASP A 100 22.06 10.69 -5.48
C ASP A 100 22.18 10.19 -4.03
N ALA A 101 21.06 9.95 -3.36
CA ALA A 101 20.99 9.41 -2.00
C ALA A 101 21.03 7.86 -1.94
N GLY A 102 21.09 7.17 -3.08
CA GLY A 102 21.11 5.71 -3.14
C GLY A 102 19.79 5.05 -2.69
N LEU A 103 18.65 5.72 -2.87
CA LEU A 103 17.33 5.26 -2.45
C LEU A 103 16.55 4.51 -3.55
N SER A 104 17.25 4.05 -4.59
CA SER A 104 16.71 3.15 -5.62
C SER A 104 17.13 1.70 -5.33
N GLY A 105 16.26 0.73 -5.61
CA GLY A 105 16.57 -0.68 -5.42
C GLY A 105 16.73 -1.09 -3.95
N LEU A 106 16.02 -0.45 -3.01
CA LEU A 106 16.16 -0.69 -1.56
C LEU A 106 16.02 -2.18 -1.20
N THR A 107 15.06 -2.88 -1.78
CA THR A 107 14.73 -4.28 -1.46
C THR A 107 15.49 -5.29 -2.33
N LEU A 108 16.04 -4.84 -3.47
CA LEU A 108 16.71 -5.70 -4.43
C LEU A 108 17.99 -6.34 -3.88
N PRO A 109 18.32 -7.57 -4.32
CA PRO A 109 19.55 -8.24 -3.89
C PRO A 109 20.83 -7.46 -4.22
N ARG A 110 21.83 -7.56 -3.36
CA ARG A 110 23.14 -6.90 -3.53
C ARG A 110 23.84 -7.29 -4.84
N LYS A 111 23.66 -8.54 -5.32
CA LYS A 111 24.19 -8.99 -6.62
C LYS A 111 23.67 -8.20 -7.84
N TYR A 112 22.62 -7.40 -7.64
CA TYR A 112 22.05 -6.51 -8.64
C TYR A 112 22.14 -5.02 -8.21
N ASP A 113 23.16 -4.68 -7.43
CA ASP A 113 23.44 -3.34 -6.92
C ASP A 113 22.33 -2.79 -6.00
N GLY A 114 21.47 -3.64 -5.44
CA GLY A 114 20.46 -3.28 -4.45
C GLY A 114 21.00 -3.27 -3.03
N LEU A 115 20.21 -2.74 -2.08
CA LEU A 115 20.60 -2.69 -0.66
C LEU A 115 20.19 -3.94 0.13
N ASN A 116 19.36 -4.81 -0.43
CA ASN A 116 18.80 -5.99 0.23
C ASN A 116 18.03 -5.69 1.53
N PHE A 117 17.38 -4.53 1.62
CA PHE A 117 16.61 -4.13 2.79
C PHE A 117 15.28 -4.88 2.88
N PRO A 118 14.75 -5.12 4.07
CA PRO A 118 13.43 -5.71 4.23
C PRO A 118 12.32 -4.77 3.74
N LEU A 119 11.20 -5.36 3.30
CA LEU A 119 10.01 -4.64 2.85
C LEU A 119 9.51 -3.61 3.89
N VAL A 120 9.70 -3.89 5.19
CA VAL A 120 9.34 -2.96 6.27
C VAL A 120 10.04 -1.60 6.09
N CYS A 121 11.31 -1.59 5.74
CA CYS A 121 12.07 -0.35 5.51
C CYS A 121 11.59 0.38 4.24
N PHE A 122 11.29 -0.35 3.18
CA PHE A 122 10.72 0.21 1.95
C PHE A 122 9.36 0.85 2.20
N VAL A 123 8.48 0.19 2.95
CA VAL A 123 7.16 0.73 3.34
C VAL A 123 7.29 1.99 4.20
N MET A 124 8.29 2.06 5.10
CA MET A 124 8.59 3.28 5.86
C MET A 124 9.06 4.43 4.97
N ALA A 125 9.90 4.14 3.99
CA ALA A 125 10.33 5.14 3.02
C ALA A 125 9.16 5.62 2.15
N ASN A 126 8.28 4.72 1.69
CA ASN A 126 7.04 5.05 0.97
C ASN A 126 6.14 5.98 1.79
N GLU A 127 5.94 5.70 3.08
CA GLU A 127 5.14 6.56 3.97
C GLU A 127 5.74 7.99 4.03
N MET A 128 7.06 8.10 4.16
CA MET A 128 7.74 9.40 4.22
C MET A 128 7.68 10.16 2.89
N VAL A 129 7.88 9.49 1.77
CA VAL A 129 7.76 10.08 0.43
C VAL A 129 6.33 10.56 0.18
N ALA A 130 5.33 9.75 0.54
CA ALA A 130 3.93 10.11 0.39
C ALA A 130 3.49 11.26 1.31
N ARG A 131 4.06 11.35 2.52
CA ARG A 131 3.89 12.50 3.41
C ARG A 131 4.42 13.78 2.75
N ALA A 132 5.51 13.68 2.00
CA ALA A 132 6.11 14.80 1.28
C ALA A 132 5.31 15.16 0.02
N ASP A 133 5.08 14.19 -0.85
CA ASP A 133 4.31 14.31 -2.10
C ASP A 133 3.75 12.94 -2.53
N ALA A 134 2.46 12.76 -2.36
CA ALA A 134 1.78 11.52 -2.76
C ALA A 134 1.81 11.30 -4.29
N GLY A 135 1.92 12.35 -5.09
CA GLY A 135 2.08 12.25 -6.54
C GLY A 135 3.46 11.73 -6.92
N PHE A 136 4.52 12.17 -6.24
CA PHE A 136 5.87 11.68 -6.46
C PHE A 136 6.05 10.23 -5.97
N GLU A 137 5.39 9.86 -4.88
CA GLU A 137 5.40 8.48 -4.41
C GLU A 137 4.92 7.49 -5.50
N ASN A 138 3.91 7.85 -6.29
CA ASN A 138 3.45 7.04 -7.43
C ASN A 138 4.51 6.80 -8.52
N ILE A 139 5.58 7.61 -8.58
CA ILE A 139 6.70 7.38 -9.50
C ILE A 139 7.75 6.51 -8.82
N TRP A 140 8.18 6.93 -7.63
CA TRP A 140 9.24 6.27 -6.89
C TRP A 140 8.85 4.88 -6.38
N GLY A 141 7.64 4.72 -5.86
CA GLY A 141 7.11 3.46 -5.33
C GLY A 141 7.01 2.35 -6.39
N LEU A 142 6.90 2.71 -7.68
CA LEU A 142 6.85 1.72 -8.77
C LEU A 142 8.16 0.94 -8.96
N GLN A 143 9.26 1.29 -8.29
CA GLN A 143 10.45 0.42 -8.24
C GLN A 143 10.11 -0.98 -7.71
N ASP A 144 8.99 -1.16 -7.01
CA ASP A 144 8.45 -2.45 -6.58
C ASP A 144 8.12 -3.41 -7.76
N CYS A 145 7.98 -2.90 -8.98
CA CYS A 145 7.94 -3.73 -10.20
C CYS A 145 9.19 -4.60 -10.35
N ALA A 146 10.33 -4.13 -9.89
CA ALA A 146 11.58 -4.86 -9.94
C ALA A 146 11.58 -6.08 -8.99
N GLU A 147 10.83 -6.04 -7.88
CA GLU A 147 10.63 -7.23 -7.03
C GLU A 147 9.89 -8.34 -7.79
N THR A 148 8.91 -7.99 -8.62
CA THR A 148 8.23 -8.97 -9.48
C THR A 148 9.18 -9.59 -10.51
N LEU A 149 10.09 -8.78 -11.08
CA LEU A 149 11.16 -9.32 -11.95
C LEU A 149 12.12 -10.21 -11.16
N ASN A 150 12.52 -9.80 -9.96
CA ASN A 150 13.39 -10.59 -9.08
C ASN A 150 12.76 -11.93 -8.69
N GLU A 151 11.45 -11.96 -8.46
CA GLU A 151 10.73 -13.18 -8.08
C GLU A 151 10.51 -14.15 -9.27
N PHE A 152 10.18 -13.64 -10.47
CA PHE A 152 9.64 -14.47 -11.55
C PHE A 152 10.41 -14.45 -12.86
N ALA A 153 11.31 -13.48 -13.09
CA ALA A 153 12.04 -13.40 -14.34
C ALA A 153 13.18 -14.42 -14.43
N SER A 154 13.66 -14.70 -15.66
CA SER A 154 14.88 -15.45 -15.87
C SER A 154 16.11 -14.71 -15.34
N GLU A 155 17.19 -15.42 -15.04
CA GLU A 155 18.43 -14.79 -14.56
C GLU A 155 19.01 -13.79 -15.59
N GLU A 156 18.79 -14.04 -16.89
CA GLU A 156 19.17 -13.11 -17.95
C GLU A 156 18.40 -11.77 -17.84
N LEU A 157 17.07 -11.83 -17.66
CA LEU A 157 16.26 -10.63 -17.49
C LEU A 157 16.56 -9.90 -16.17
N LYS A 158 16.79 -10.65 -15.09
CA LYS A 158 17.21 -10.06 -13.82
C LYS A 158 18.53 -9.31 -13.98
N ALA A 159 19.53 -9.92 -14.58
CA ALA A 159 20.85 -9.31 -14.82
C ALA A 159 20.76 -8.06 -15.74
N LYS A 160 19.78 -8.01 -16.65
CA LYS A 160 19.57 -6.88 -17.55
C LYS A 160 18.88 -5.71 -16.85
N TYR A 161 17.84 -5.96 -16.07
CA TYR A 161 16.92 -4.91 -15.60
C TYR A 161 17.13 -4.49 -14.14
N LEU A 162 17.49 -5.42 -13.23
CA LEU A 162 17.57 -5.09 -11.81
C LEU A 162 18.70 -4.09 -11.48
N PRO A 163 19.93 -4.23 -12.04
CA PRO A 163 20.96 -3.20 -11.84
C PRO A 163 20.57 -1.82 -12.39
N TRP A 164 19.80 -1.79 -13.49
CA TRP A 164 19.33 -0.54 -14.06
C TRP A 164 18.31 0.15 -13.16
N VAL A 165 17.37 -0.61 -12.56
CA VAL A 165 16.44 -0.05 -11.56
C VAL A 165 17.19 0.39 -10.29
N SER A 166 18.16 -0.38 -9.81
CA SER A 166 19.01 0.03 -8.67
C SER A 166 19.78 1.33 -8.97
N ALA A 167 20.12 1.59 -10.23
CA ALA A 167 20.73 2.84 -10.68
C ALA A 167 19.73 3.99 -10.91
N GLY A 168 18.44 3.79 -10.66
CA GLY A 168 17.41 4.83 -10.74
C GLY A 168 16.51 4.79 -11.96
N ALA A 169 16.54 3.73 -12.78
CA ALA A 169 15.57 3.57 -13.86
C ALA A 169 14.15 3.48 -13.28
N THR A 170 13.23 4.20 -13.92
CA THR A 170 11.83 4.26 -13.49
C THR A 170 11.02 3.10 -14.04
N CYS A 171 9.98 2.69 -13.30
CA CYS A 171 9.13 1.58 -13.68
C CYS A 171 7.69 2.00 -13.99
N ALA A 172 6.95 1.14 -14.69
CA ALA A 172 5.51 1.23 -14.90
C ALA A 172 4.83 -0.15 -14.86
N MET A 173 3.52 -0.14 -14.54
CA MET A 173 2.65 -1.33 -14.58
C MET A 173 1.56 -1.12 -15.64
N ASP A 174 1.76 -1.67 -16.83
CA ASP A 174 0.87 -1.48 -17.97
C ASP A 174 -0.22 -2.57 -17.97
N LEU A 175 -1.15 -2.47 -17.02
CA LEU A 175 -2.20 -3.47 -16.82
C LEU A 175 -3.53 -3.07 -17.43
N THR A 176 -4.06 -1.91 -17.05
CA THR A 176 -5.41 -1.44 -17.31
C THR A 176 -5.63 -1.02 -18.76
N GLU A 177 -6.82 -1.34 -19.30
CA GLU A 177 -7.31 -0.89 -20.60
C GLU A 177 -8.62 -0.10 -20.44
N PRO A 178 -9.10 0.62 -21.49
CA PRO A 178 -10.35 1.39 -21.41
C PRO A 178 -11.54 0.59 -20.87
N ASP A 179 -11.67 -0.67 -21.26
CA ASP A 179 -12.78 -1.55 -20.90
C ASP A 179 -12.39 -2.68 -19.91
N ALA A 180 -11.16 -2.68 -19.40
CA ALA A 180 -10.62 -3.70 -18.49
C ALA A 180 -9.84 -3.06 -17.34
N GLY A 181 -10.55 -2.61 -16.30
CA GLY A 181 -9.97 -2.03 -15.08
C GLY A 181 -10.09 -2.98 -13.89
N SER A 182 -11.29 -3.10 -13.30
CA SER A 182 -11.54 -4.05 -12.20
C SER A 182 -11.46 -5.51 -12.66
N ASP A 183 -11.90 -5.80 -13.88
CA ASP A 183 -11.77 -7.11 -14.53
C ASP A 183 -10.56 -7.11 -15.50
N LEU A 184 -9.38 -7.38 -14.98
CA LEU A 184 -8.18 -7.54 -15.79
C LEU A 184 -8.19 -8.83 -16.67
N GLY A 185 -9.10 -9.77 -16.41
CA GLY A 185 -9.30 -10.94 -17.27
C GLY A 185 -9.72 -10.58 -18.69
N ALA A 186 -10.39 -9.43 -18.84
CA ALA A 186 -10.89 -8.90 -20.12
C ALA A 186 -9.82 -8.13 -20.94
N VAL A 187 -8.57 -8.03 -20.49
CA VAL A 187 -7.47 -7.35 -21.22
C VAL A 187 -7.31 -7.93 -22.63
N MET A 188 -7.20 -7.05 -23.62
CA MET A 188 -7.17 -7.40 -25.05
C MET A 188 -5.89 -6.98 -25.79
N LEU A 189 -4.95 -6.23 -25.17
CA LEU A 189 -3.66 -5.91 -25.76
C LEU A 189 -2.97 -7.21 -26.19
N LYS A 190 -2.61 -7.31 -27.48
CA LYS A 190 -2.06 -8.54 -28.07
C LYS A 190 -0.55 -8.57 -27.96
N ALA A 191 -0.02 -9.75 -27.66
CA ALA A 191 1.38 -10.09 -27.80
C ALA A 191 1.51 -11.23 -28.83
N THR A 192 2.19 -10.96 -29.94
CA THR A 192 2.40 -11.94 -31.01
C THR A 192 3.88 -12.27 -31.11
N TRP A 193 4.21 -13.55 -31.14
CA TRP A 193 5.60 -13.99 -31.32
C TRP A 193 6.09 -13.70 -32.73
N SER A 194 7.25 -13.09 -32.87
CA SER A 194 7.93 -12.83 -34.14
C SER A 194 9.11 -13.77 -34.28
N GLU A 195 9.02 -14.74 -35.21
CA GLU A 195 10.14 -15.66 -35.53
C GLU A 195 11.33 -14.91 -36.11
N GLU A 196 11.11 -13.84 -36.86
CA GLU A 196 12.17 -13.02 -37.45
C GLU A 196 13.00 -12.30 -36.38
N LYS A 197 12.30 -11.72 -35.38
CA LYS A 197 12.92 -10.90 -34.34
C LYS A 197 13.24 -11.67 -33.06
N GLN A 198 12.79 -12.93 -32.97
CA GLN A 198 12.91 -13.74 -31.76
C GLN A 198 12.45 -13.03 -30.48
N THR A 199 11.30 -12.32 -30.59
CA THR A 199 10.70 -11.54 -29.50
C THR A 199 9.19 -11.45 -29.63
N TRP A 200 8.51 -11.09 -28.57
CA TRP A 200 7.08 -10.76 -28.58
C TRP A 200 6.87 -9.33 -29.07
N LEU A 201 5.86 -9.12 -29.90
CA LEU A 201 5.45 -7.79 -30.40
C LEU A 201 4.11 -7.42 -29.81
N LEU A 202 4.09 -6.32 -29.06
CA LEU A 202 2.90 -5.78 -28.41
C LEU A 202 2.14 -4.85 -29.34
N ASN A 203 0.81 -5.01 -29.41
CA ASN A 203 -0.09 -4.16 -30.20
C ASN A 203 -1.40 -3.91 -29.45
N GLY A 204 -1.77 -2.65 -29.27
CA GLY A 204 -3.01 -2.25 -28.61
C GLY A 204 -2.87 -0.96 -27.81
N VAL A 205 -3.77 -0.75 -26.84
CA VAL A 205 -3.84 0.47 -26.03
C VAL A 205 -3.93 0.09 -24.57
N LYS A 206 -3.14 0.78 -23.76
CA LYS A 206 -3.26 0.78 -22.29
C LYS A 206 -3.70 2.17 -21.82
N ARG A 207 -4.46 2.23 -20.73
CA ARG A 207 -5.00 3.49 -20.22
C ARG A 207 -4.92 3.57 -18.71
N PHE A 208 -4.84 4.79 -18.19
CA PHE A 208 -4.65 5.08 -16.77
C PHE A 208 -3.34 4.53 -16.19
N ILE A 209 -2.29 4.48 -17.01
CA ILE A 209 -1.02 3.91 -16.60
C ILE A 209 -0.19 4.96 -15.87
N THR A 210 0.02 4.72 -14.59
CA THR A 210 0.87 5.54 -13.74
C THR A 210 2.31 5.43 -14.23
N ASN A 211 2.95 6.60 -14.43
CA ASN A 211 4.31 6.68 -14.96
C ASN A 211 4.53 5.87 -16.26
N GLY A 212 3.53 5.86 -17.15
CA GLY A 212 3.48 4.97 -18.31
C GLY A 212 4.59 5.16 -19.35
N ASP A 213 5.40 6.22 -19.25
CA ASP A 213 6.63 6.42 -20.03
C ASP A 213 7.89 6.00 -19.23
N GLY A 214 7.74 5.16 -18.21
CA GLY A 214 8.83 4.61 -17.42
C GLY A 214 9.85 3.82 -18.25
N ASP A 215 11.07 3.71 -17.74
CA ASP A 215 12.18 3.06 -18.44
C ASP A 215 11.94 1.54 -18.63
N VAL A 216 11.31 0.91 -17.64
CA VAL A 216 10.99 -0.53 -17.61
C VAL A 216 9.51 -0.70 -17.27
N SER A 217 8.74 -1.35 -18.15
CA SER A 217 7.33 -1.61 -17.92
C SER A 217 7.02 -3.11 -17.78
N LEU A 218 6.19 -3.46 -16.78
CA LEU A 218 5.55 -4.77 -16.71
C LEU A 218 4.21 -4.70 -17.43
N VAL A 219 4.07 -5.45 -18.51
CA VAL A 219 2.91 -5.37 -19.41
C VAL A 219 2.10 -6.65 -19.33
N LEU A 220 0.81 -6.54 -18.99
CA LEU A 220 -0.14 -7.65 -19.09
C LEU A 220 -0.71 -7.69 -20.52
N ALA A 221 -0.48 -8.81 -21.24
CA ALA A 221 -0.90 -8.94 -22.62
C ALA A 221 -1.42 -10.35 -22.93
N ARG A 222 -2.28 -10.43 -23.95
CA ARG A 222 -2.84 -11.68 -24.43
C ARG A 222 -1.90 -12.34 -25.43
N THR A 223 -1.33 -13.47 -25.00
CA THR A 223 -0.42 -14.32 -25.81
C THR A 223 -1.12 -15.50 -26.47
N GLU A 224 -2.37 -15.80 -26.08
CA GLU A 224 -3.13 -16.93 -26.58
C GLU A 224 -4.29 -16.44 -27.47
N GLU A 225 -4.24 -16.79 -28.75
CA GLU A 225 -5.30 -16.47 -29.69
C GLU A 225 -6.63 -17.16 -29.32
N GLY A 226 -7.74 -16.49 -29.58
CA GLY A 226 -9.08 -17.04 -29.36
C GLY A 226 -9.50 -17.13 -27.90
N THR A 227 -8.70 -16.61 -26.94
CA THR A 227 -9.06 -16.54 -25.52
C THR A 227 -9.63 -15.17 -25.16
N THR A 228 -10.53 -15.14 -24.16
CA THR A 228 -11.15 -13.90 -23.64
C THR A 228 -11.09 -13.82 -22.11
N ASP A 229 -10.43 -14.77 -21.46
CA ASP A 229 -10.32 -14.87 -20.01
C ASP A 229 -8.85 -14.76 -19.52
N ALA A 230 -8.68 -14.86 -18.22
CA ALA A 230 -7.37 -14.76 -17.53
C ALA A 230 -6.33 -15.78 -18.03
N ARG A 231 -6.77 -16.94 -18.54
CA ARG A 231 -5.89 -18.04 -19.00
C ARG A 231 -5.16 -17.72 -20.30
N GLY A 232 -5.58 -16.69 -21.04
CA GLY A 232 -4.90 -16.22 -22.23
C GLY A 232 -3.83 -15.16 -21.98
N LEU A 233 -3.63 -14.73 -20.73
CA LEU A 233 -2.81 -13.59 -20.38
C LEU A 233 -1.44 -14.00 -19.84
N SER A 234 -0.40 -13.34 -20.34
CA SER A 234 0.99 -13.47 -19.88
C SER A 234 1.53 -12.11 -19.44
N MET A 235 2.57 -12.14 -18.60
CA MET A 235 3.29 -10.94 -18.23
C MET A 235 4.54 -10.82 -19.10
N LEU A 236 4.78 -9.61 -19.61
CA LEU A 236 5.97 -9.30 -20.39
C LEU A 236 6.67 -8.09 -19.78
N VAL A 237 7.98 -8.00 -19.99
CA VAL A 237 8.76 -6.80 -19.68
C VAL A 237 9.06 -6.06 -20.98
N TYR A 238 8.76 -4.76 -20.98
CA TYR A 238 9.05 -3.84 -22.05
C TYR A 238 10.15 -2.87 -21.63
N ASP A 239 11.10 -2.64 -22.53
CA ASP A 239 12.22 -1.72 -22.38
C ASP A 239 11.95 -0.49 -23.28
N LYS A 240 11.84 0.69 -22.67
CA LYS A 240 11.57 1.94 -23.40
C LYS A 240 12.54 2.21 -24.54
N ARG A 241 13.81 1.77 -24.40
CA ARG A 241 14.85 1.94 -25.43
C ARG A 241 14.56 1.19 -26.74
N ASP A 242 13.72 0.13 -26.66
CA ASP A 242 13.35 -0.68 -27.84
C ASP A 242 12.26 0.01 -28.69
N GLY A 243 11.60 1.07 -28.19
CA GLY A 243 10.59 1.85 -28.90
C GLY A 243 9.31 1.11 -29.19
N GLY A 244 8.45 1.68 -30.03
CA GLY A 244 7.15 1.08 -30.40
C GLY A 244 6.01 1.44 -29.46
N VAL A 245 6.25 2.21 -28.39
CA VAL A 245 5.24 2.76 -27.49
C VAL A 245 5.22 4.27 -27.57
N LYS A 246 4.02 4.84 -27.61
CA LYS A 246 3.78 6.28 -27.63
C LYS A 246 2.85 6.69 -26.52
N VAL A 247 3.14 7.76 -25.84
CA VAL A 247 2.23 8.43 -24.93
C VAL A 247 1.25 9.27 -25.75
N ARG A 248 0.00 8.80 -25.90
CA ARG A 248 -1.03 9.55 -26.61
C ARG A 248 -1.46 10.79 -25.84
N ARG A 249 -1.60 10.66 -24.53
CA ARG A 249 -1.94 11.76 -23.61
C ARG A 249 -1.62 11.41 -22.17
N ILE A 250 -1.54 12.44 -21.34
CA ILE A 250 -1.59 12.36 -19.88
C ILE A 250 -2.99 12.76 -19.44
N GLU A 251 -3.58 11.98 -18.53
CA GLU A 251 -4.93 12.24 -18.01
C GLU A 251 -4.95 13.49 -17.11
N ASN A 252 -5.96 14.34 -17.31
CA ASN A 252 -6.20 15.50 -16.45
C ASN A 252 -6.90 15.04 -15.18
N LYS A 253 -6.17 14.99 -14.07
CA LYS A 253 -6.63 14.39 -12.82
C LYS A 253 -7.06 15.42 -11.78
N MET A 254 -7.89 14.99 -10.83
CA MET A 254 -8.27 15.76 -9.66
C MET A 254 -7.08 16.06 -8.75
N GLY A 255 -6.25 15.05 -8.43
CA GLY A 255 -5.09 15.10 -7.55
C GLY A 255 -3.94 14.27 -8.08
N ILE A 256 -2.89 14.11 -7.26
CA ILE A 256 -1.62 13.43 -7.61
C ILE A 256 -1.10 13.87 -8.99
N LYS A 257 -1.16 15.20 -9.24
CA LYS A 257 -0.94 15.75 -10.58
C LYS A 257 0.51 15.64 -11.05
N GLY A 258 1.46 15.59 -10.12
CA GLY A 258 2.87 15.40 -10.42
C GLY A 258 3.20 14.06 -11.08
N SER A 259 2.37 13.04 -10.86
CA SER A 259 2.51 11.73 -11.48
C SER A 259 1.86 11.71 -12.86
N PRO A 260 2.58 11.36 -13.95
CA PRO A 260 1.96 11.20 -15.27
C PRO A 260 1.12 9.92 -15.30
N THR A 261 -0.18 10.07 -15.53
CA THR A 261 -1.09 8.95 -15.77
C THR A 261 -1.40 8.90 -17.25
N CYS A 262 -0.85 7.91 -17.95
CA CYS A 262 -0.75 7.89 -19.40
C CYS A 262 -1.82 7.03 -20.08
N GLU A 263 -2.19 7.42 -21.30
CA GLU A 263 -2.76 6.53 -22.31
C GLU A 263 -1.65 6.18 -23.30
N LEU A 264 -1.35 4.87 -23.41
CA LEU A 264 -0.25 4.34 -24.20
C LEU A 264 -0.77 3.62 -25.45
N VAL A 265 -0.08 3.81 -26.57
CA VAL A 265 -0.32 3.09 -27.82
C VAL A 265 0.89 2.24 -28.15
N PHE A 266 0.70 0.95 -28.21
CA PHE A 266 1.70 -0.05 -28.58
C PHE A 266 1.57 -0.37 -30.08
N THR A 267 2.66 -0.29 -30.81
CA THR A 267 2.74 -0.60 -32.24
C THR A 267 3.98 -1.45 -32.51
N ASN A 268 3.80 -2.76 -32.58
CA ASN A 268 4.88 -3.73 -32.71
C ASN A 268 6.03 -3.51 -31.69
N ALA A 269 5.69 -3.11 -30.46
CA ALA A 269 6.67 -2.85 -29.42
C ALA A 269 7.30 -4.18 -28.95
N PRO A 270 8.65 -4.31 -29.03
CA PRO A 270 9.31 -5.54 -28.61
C PRO A 270 9.21 -5.73 -27.09
N ALA A 271 8.96 -6.97 -26.64
CA ALA A 271 8.90 -7.29 -25.22
C ALA A 271 9.34 -8.74 -24.97
N GLN A 272 9.79 -9.01 -23.75
CA GLN A 272 10.26 -10.32 -23.33
C GLN A 272 9.32 -10.94 -22.30
N LEU A 273 9.13 -12.25 -22.34
CA LEU A 273 8.24 -12.99 -21.44
C LEU A 273 8.85 -13.03 -20.03
N VAL A 274 8.05 -12.68 -19.02
CA VAL A 274 8.39 -12.86 -17.61
C VAL A 274 7.74 -14.12 -17.09
N GLY A 275 8.56 -15.08 -16.67
CA GLY A 275 8.09 -16.38 -16.18
C GLY A 275 7.41 -17.22 -17.28
N ASP A 276 6.34 -17.92 -16.91
CA ASP A 276 5.62 -18.85 -17.79
C ASP A 276 4.45 -18.17 -18.50
N ARG A 277 4.19 -18.58 -19.76
CA ARG A 277 2.99 -18.17 -20.50
C ARG A 277 1.71 -18.56 -19.74
N LYS A 278 0.64 -17.78 -19.92
CA LYS A 278 -0.70 -18.00 -19.31
C LYS A 278 -0.77 -17.77 -17.79
N MET A 279 0.36 -17.48 -17.16
CA MET A 279 0.43 -17.23 -15.71
C MET A 279 0.38 -15.72 -15.36
N GLY A 280 0.29 -14.84 -16.35
CA GLY A 280 0.38 -13.40 -16.18
C GLY A 280 -0.56 -12.85 -15.12
N LEU A 281 -1.87 -13.05 -15.27
CA LEU A 281 -2.84 -12.56 -14.31
C LEU A 281 -2.93 -13.46 -13.06
N ILE A 282 -2.98 -14.78 -13.26
CA ILE A 282 -3.30 -15.75 -12.20
C ILE A 282 -2.22 -15.78 -11.11
N LYS A 283 -0.97 -15.55 -11.47
CA LYS A 283 0.17 -15.64 -10.56
C LYS A 283 0.90 -14.30 -10.41
N TYR A 284 1.41 -13.75 -11.51
CA TYR A 284 2.37 -12.63 -11.45
C TYR A 284 1.71 -11.31 -11.12
N VAL A 285 0.59 -10.97 -11.78
CA VAL A 285 -0.18 -9.75 -11.45
C VAL A 285 -0.78 -9.83 -10.05
N MET A 286 -1.21 -11.01 -9.60
CA MET A 286 -1.74 -11.14 -8.23
C MET A 286 -0.67 -10.90 -7.17
N SER A 287 0.59 -11.36 -7.39
CA SER A 287 1.71 -11.05 -6.50
C SER A 287 2.04 -9.55 -6.52
N LEU A 288 2.17 -8.96 -7.71
CA LEU A 288 2.41 -7.54 -7.92
C LEU A 288 1.33 -6.66 -7.26
N MET A 289 0.05 -6.99 -7.43
CA MET A 289 -1.08 -6.27 -6.84
C MET A 289 -1.12 -6.33 -5.31
N ASN A 290 -0.67 -7.45 -4.71
CA ASN A 290 -0.59 -7.54 -3.25
C ASN A 290 0.51 -6.62 -2.69
N ALA A 291 1.65 -6.53 -3.38
CA ALA A 291 2.70 -5.58 -3.03
C ALA A 291 2.24 -4.12 -3.22
N ALA A 292 1.63 -3.80 -4.37
CA ALA A 292 1.07 -2.48 -4.66
C ALA A 292 0.02 -2.04 -3.62
N ARG A 293 -0.81 -2.96 -3.08
CA ARG A 293 -1.78 -2.64 -2.02
C ARG A 293 -1.11 -2.20 -0.72
N LEU A 294 0.05 -2.76 -0.36
CA LEU A 294 0.85 -2.27 0.78
C LEU A 294 1.44 -0.89 0.47
N GLY A 295 1.92 -0.65 -0.74
CA GLY A 295 2.39 0.65 -1.20
C GLY A 295 1.29 1.71 -1.06
N ILE A 296 0.06 1.44 -1.54
CA ILE A 296 -1.09 2.34 -1.34
C ILE A 296 -1.46 2.50 0.14
N GLY A 297 -1.27 1.44 0.94
CA GLY A 297 -1.39 1.52 2.40
C GLY A 297 -0.44 2.55 3.00
N ALA A 298 0.84 2.49 2.64
CA ALA A 298 1.88 3.42 3.08
C ALA A 298 1.61 4.85 2.56
N GLN A 299 1.25 4.99 1.30
CA GLN A 299 0.89 6.27 0.68
C GLN A 299 -0.29 6.93 1.41
N SER A 300 -1.32 6.16 1.73
CA SER A 300 -2.49 6.64 2.48
C SER A 300 -2.12 7.04 3.91
N VAL A 301 -1.24 6.30 4.59
CA VAL A 301 -0.76 6.64 5.93
C VAL A 301 0.11 7.90 5.89
N GLY A 302 0.95 8.07 4.88
CA GLY A 302 1.73 9.30 4.64
C GLY A 302 0.83 10.53 4.46
N LEU A 303 -0.26 10.39 3.69
CA LEU A 303 -1.28 11.45 3.56
C LEU A 303 -2.00 11.75 4.87
N CYS A 304 -2.34 10.72 5.67
CA CYS A 304 -2.91 10.91 7.00
C CYS A 304 -1.95 11.70 7.90
N GLU A 305 -0.66 11.37 7.88
CA GLU A 305 0.38 12.06 8.65
C GLU A 305 0.49 13.52 8.23
N ALA A 306 0.55 13.80 6.92
CA ALA A 306 0.60 15.16 6.39
C ALA A 306 -0.63 15.98 6.82
N ALA A 307 -1.83 15.43 6.63
CA ALA A 307 -3.10 16.09 6.98
C ALA A 307 -3.20 16.37 8.49
N TYR A 308 -2.81 15.39 9.31
CA TYR A 308 -2.83 15.55 10.77
C TYR A 308 -1.85 16.64 11.24
N ARG A 309 -0.60 16.65 10.73
CA ARG A 309 0.40 17.64 11.13
C ARG A 309 -0.01 19.06 10.74
N GLU A 310 -0.52 19.26 9.54
CA GLU A 310 -1.01 20.54 9.07
C GLU A 310 -2.19 21.02 9.94
N ALA A 311 -3.15 20.15 10.21
CA ALA A 311 -4.30 20.48 11.07
C ALA A 311 -3.87 20.82 12.50
N LEU A 312 -2.95 20.05 13.08
CA LEU A 312 -2.43 20.26 14.42
C LEU A 312 -1.69 21.60 14.53
N LYS A 313 -0.78 21.87 13.59
CA LYS A 313 -0.02 23.12 13.54
C LYS A 313 -0.94 24.32 13.45
N TYR A 314 -1.87 24.30 12.49
CA TYR A 314 -2.82 25.39 12.32
C TYR A 314 -3.69 25.60 13.56
N ALA A 315 -4.18 24.53 14.20
CA ALA A 315 -5.02 24.63 15.39
C ALA A 315 -4.27 25.18 16.62
N GLN A 316 -2.95 25.00 16.69
CA GLN A 316 -2.09 25.56 17.74
C GLN A 316 -1.81 27.05 17.53
N GLU A 317 -1.68 27.49 16.28
CA GLU A 317 -1.31 28.87 15.92
C GLU A 317 -2.52 29.79 15.73
N ARG A 318 -3.62 29.26 15.20
CA ARG A 318 -4.84 30.05 14.91
C ARG A 318 -5.60 30.41 16.17
N GLU A 319 -5.75 31.69 16.43
CA GLU A 319 -6.57 32.20 17.54
C GLU A 319 -7.95 32.65 17.08
N GLN A 320 -8.96 32.27 17.85
CA GLN A 320 -10.33 32.79 17.77
C GLN A 320 -10.92 32.92 19.20
N PHE A 321 -11.75 33.90 19.41
CA PHE A 321 -12.36 34.18 20.74
C PHE A 321 -11.31 34.23 21.86
N GLY A 322 -10.13 34.80 21.56
CA GLY A 322 -9.07 35.07 22.55
C GLY A 322 -8.24 33.85 22.96
N LYS A 323 -8.28 32.75 22.20
CA LYS A 323 -7.45 31.55 22.45
C LYS A 323 -7.20 30.75 21.19
N PRO A 324 -6.10 29.96 21.14
CA PRO A 324 -5.85 28.98 20.06
C PRO A 324 -7.03 28.03 19.87
N ILE A 325 -7.39 27.74 18.63
CA ILE A 325 -8.60 26.93 18.34
C ILE A 325 -8.50 25.49 18.84
N ILE A 326 -7.29 24.95 19.03
CA ILE A 326 -7.07 23.65 19.66
C ILE A 326 -7.69 23.54 21.07
N ARG A 327 -7.91 24.68 21.75
CA ARG A 327 -8.52 24.71 23.09
C ARG A 327 -10.04 24.63 23.06
N PHE A 328 -10.66 24.54 21.90
CA PHE A 328 -12.09 24.26 21.80
C PHE A 328 -12.31 22.75 21.77
N ALA A 329 -13.23 22.25 22.60
CA ALA A 329 -13.46 20.81 22.76
C ALA A 329 -13.73 20.09 21.43
N ALA A 330 -14.53 20.71 20.54
CA ALA A 330 -14.84 20.13 19.23
C ALA A 330 -13.59 19.98 18.33
N VAL A 331 -12.68 20.97 18.33
CA VAL A 331 -11.43 20.90 17.56
C VAL A 331 -10.45 19.89 18.18
N ALA A 332 -10.34 19.89 19.51
CA ALA A 332 -9.52 18.92 20.23
C ALA A 332 -9.99 17.48 19.99
N GLU A 333 -11.30 17.25 19.95
CA GLU A 333 -11.89 15.95 19.62
C GLU A 333 -11.54 15.52 18.20
N MET A 334 -11.68 16.40 17.20
CA MET A 334 -11.29 16.10 15.81
C MET A 334 -9.82 15.70 15.72
N LEU A 335 -8.91 16.48 16.29
CA LEU A 335 -7.47 16.18 16.27
C LEU A 335 -7.13 14.87 17.00
N SER A 336 -7.77 14.59 18.11
CA SER A 336 -7.58 13.36 18.87
C SER A 336 -8.06 12.12 18.07
N ASN A 337 -9.18 12.26 17.38
CA ASN A 337 -9.70 11.23 16.48
C ASN A 337 -8.78 11.01 15.26
N MET A 338 -8.23 12.11 14.69
CA MET A 338 -7.25 12.04 13.61
C MET A 338 -6.01 11.28 14.07
N LYS A 339 -5.45 11.61 15.24
CA LYS A 339 -4.28 10.91 15.79
C LYS A 339 -4.55 9.42 16.02
N ALA A 340 -5.66 9.09 16.66
CA ALA A 340 -6.01 7.70 16.96
C ALA A 340 -6.20 6.86 15.67
N LYS A 341 -6.87 7.41 14.65
CA LYS A 341 -7.02 6.76 13.35
C LYS A 341 -5.66 6.58 12.64
N LEU A 342 -4.82 7.60 12.62
CA LEU A 342 -3.48 7.57 12.02
C LEU A 342 -2.62 6.49 12.67
N GLN A 343 -2.48 6.49 14.00
CA GLN A 343 -1.72 5.48 14.71
C GLN A 343 -2.30 4.07 14.53
N GLY A 344 -3.64 3.96 14.48
CA GLY A 344 -4.33 2.69 14.26
C GLY A 344 -4.06 2.09 12.88
N VAL A 345 -4.18 2.87 11.80
CA VAL A 345 -3.90 2.34 10.45
C VAL A 345 -2.41 2.12 10.21
N ARG A 346 -1.54 2.92 10.85
CA ARG A 346 -0.09 2.69 10.84
C ARG A 346 0.25 1.36 11.53
N ALA A 347 -0.36 1.07 12.68
CA ALA A 347 -0.21 -0.21 13.36
C ALA A 347 -0.63 -1.39 12.47
N LEU A 348 -1.77 -1.27 11.79
CA LEU A 348 -2.25 -2.28 10.84
C LEU A 348 -1.30 -2.44 9.64
N LEU A 349 -0.79 -1.35 9.08
CA LEU A 349 0.16 -1.35 7.96
C LEU A 349 1.43 -2.13 8.32
N TYR A 350 2.08 -1.78 9.42
CA TYR A 350 3.35 -2.41 9.77
C TYR A 350 3.19 -3.85 10.30
N GLU A 351 2.09 -4.17 10.96
CA GLU A 351 1.79 -5.56 11.32
C GLU A 351 1.64 -6.43 10.06
N THR A 352 0.88 -5.95 9.08
CA THR A 352 0.68 -6.64 7.81
C THR A 352 1.97 -6.75 7.00
N THR A 353 2.75 -5.68 6.94
CA THR A 353 4.03 -5.67 6.22
C THR A 353 4.99 -6.73 6.79
N ARG A 354 5.05 -6.88 8.11
CA ARG A 354 5.85 -7.94 8.76
C ARG A 354 5.36 -9.35 8.41
N PHE A 355 4.04 -9.56 8.32
CA PHE A 355 3.50 -10.85 7.87
C PHE A 355 3.89 -11.16 6.42
N VAL A 356 3.76 -10.17 5.53
CA VAL A 356 4.15 -10.29 4.12
C VAL A 356 5.65 -10.56 4.01
N GLU A 357 6.48 -9.85 4.74
CA GLU A 357 7.93 -10.05 4.73
C GLU A 357 8.31 -11.49 5.08
N VAL A 358 7.82 -12.00 6.22
CA VAL A 358 8.19 -13.34 6.68
C VAL A 358 7.80 -14.42 5.66
N TYR A 359 6.56 -14.37 5.12
CA TYR A 359 6.17 -15.41 4.16
C TYR A 359 6.95 -15.31 2.84
N LYS A 360 7.23 -14.09 2.36
CA LYS A 360 8.04 -13.89 1.14
C LYS A 360 9.46 -14.39 1.31
N GLN A 361 10.09 -14.13 2.45
CA GLN A 361 11.44 -14.63 2.70
C GLN A 361 11.50 -16.16 2.73
N TYR A 362 10.52 -16.83 3.32
CA TYR A 362 10.42 -18.28 3.20
C TYR A 362 10.16 -18.73 1.77
N GLY A 363 9.41 -17.99 0.98
CA GLY A 363 9.23 -18.23 -0.45
C GLY A 363 10.55 -18.17 -1.22
N HIS A 364 11.36 -17.14 -0.98
CA HIS A 364 12.70 -17.03 -1.59
C HIS A 364 13.61 -18.19 -1.16
N ILE A 365 13.64 -18.53 0.13
CA ILE A 365 14.42 -19.68 0.64
C ILE A 365 13.98 -20.98 -0.03
N ALA A 366 12.68 -21.16 -0.28
CA ALA A 366 12.15 -22.35 -0.96
C ALA A 366 12.64 -22.52 -2.41
N HIS A 367 13.06 -21.43 -3.07
CA HIS A 367 13.74 -21.49 -4.38
C HIS A 367 15.21 -21.91 -4.26
N GLU A 368 15.85 -21.66 -3.13
CA GLU A 368 17.26 -21.97 -2.88
C GLU A 368 17.44 -23.40 -2.32
N ARG A 369 16.53 -23.83 -1.44
CA ARG A 369 16.52 -25.15 -0.79
C ARG A 369 15.12 -25.56 -0.34
N PRO A 370 14.87 -26.87 -0.14
CA PRO A 370 13.64 -27.33 0.51
C PRO A 370 13.48 -26.71 1.91
N LEU A 371 12.27 -26.24 2.23
CA LEU A 371 11.94 -25.76 3.58
C LEU A 371 11.84 -26.93 4.56
N GLU A 372 12.25 -26.72 5.81
CA GLU A 372 12.01 -27.63 6.93
C GLU A 372 10.53 -27.65 7.36
N GLY A 373 10.15 -28.59 8.23
CA GLY A 373 8.76 -28.76 8.64
C GLY A 373 8.17 -27.50 9.26
N ASP A 374 8.89 -26.91 10.20
CA ASP A 374 8.47 -25.71 10.93
C ASP A 374 8.45 -24.47 10.02
N GLU A 375 9.44 -24.31 9.13
CA GLU A 375 9.50 -23.23 8.14
C GLU A 375 8.29 -23.28 7.19
N ARG A 376 7.87 -24.48 6.76
CA ARG A 376 6.67 -24.65 5.92
C ARG A 376 5.39 -24.29 6.66
N GLN A 377 5.29 -24.60 7.95
CA GLN A 377 4.13 -24.24 8.76
C GLN A 377 4.08 -22.73 8.97
N GLU A 378 5.19 -22.11 9.31
CA GLU A 378 5.27 -20.65 9.47
C GLU A 378 4.97 -19.92 8.16
N MET A 379 5.55 -20.35 7.04
CA MET A 379 5.25 -19.77 5.73
C MET A 379 3.74 -19.80 5.44
N LYS A 380 3.08 -20.94 5.64
CA LYS A 380 1.62 -21.07 5.44
C LYS A 380 0.83 -20.17 6.39
N PHE A 381 1.27 -20.08 7.64
CA PHE A 381 0.61 -19.24 8.64
C PHE A 381 0.69 -17.75 8.25
N TYR A 382 1.89 -17.24 7.98
CA TYR A 382 2.08 -15.85 7.61
C TYR A 382 1.47 -15.51 6.24
N ASN A 383 1.49 -16.42 5.27
CA ASN A 383 0.81 -16.22 3.99
C ASN A 383 -0.70 -16.04 4.17
N ARG A 384 -1.35 -16.88 5.00
CA ARG A 384 -2.78 -16.77 5.30
C ARG A 384 -3.13 -15.44 5.98
N LEU A 385 -2.28 -14.97 6.90
CA LEU A 385 -2.45 -13.65 7.52
C LEU A 385 -2.26 -12.53 6.49
N ALA A 386 -1.21 -12.59 5.68
CA ALA A 386 -0.94 -11.60 4.64
C ALA A 386 -2.11 -11.48 3.66
N ASP A 387 -2.67 -12.60 3.19
CA ASP A 387 -3.82 -12.62 2.28
C ASP A 387 -5.06 -11.94 2.86
N GLY A 388 -5.31 -12.10 4.16
CA GLY A 388 -6.45 -11.46 4.84
C GLY A 388 -6.20 -9.99 5.20
N PHE A 389 -4.99 -9.67 5.68
CA PHE A 389 -4.67 -8.35 6.23
C PHE A 389 -4.33 -7.32 5.15
N THR A 390 -3.73 -7.71 4.02
CA THR A 390 -3.39 -6.78 2.93
C THR A 390 -4.61 -6.00 2.40
N PRO A 391 -5.77 -6.66 2.12
CA PRO A 391 -6.98 -5.91 1.75
C PRO A 391 -7.49 -5.01 2.89
N LEU A 392 -7.36 -5.41 4.16
CA LEU A 392 -7.73 -4.55 5.30
C LEU A 392 -6.89 -3.29 5.36
N VAL A 393 -5.57 -3.40 5.17
CA VAL A 393 -4.66 -2.25 5.14
C VAL A 393 -5.14 -1.25 4.09
N LYS A 394 -5.30 -1.70 2.85
CA LYS A 394 -5.71 -0.84 1.74
C LYS A 394 -7.08 -0.22 1.98
N LEU A 395 -8.04 -0.97 2.51
CA LEU A 395 -9.38 -0.47 2.84
C LEU A 395 -9.32 0.63 3.90
N PHE A 396 -8.78 0.33 5.08
CA PHE A 396 -8.82 1.26 6.22
C PHE A 396 -7.95 2.48 6.01
N SER A 397 -6.72 2.32 5.51
CA SER A 397 -5.81 3.44 5.30
C SER A 397 -6.35 4.43 4.25
N SER A 398 -6.89 3.93 3.13
CA SER A 398 -7.42 4.79 2.07
C SER A 398 -8.71 5.52 2.46
N GLU A 399 -9.61 4.86 3.19
CA GLU A 399 -10.83 5.51 3.70
C GLU A 399 -10.46 6.57 4.75
N TYR A 400 -9.51 6.28 5.65
CA TYR A 400 -9.08 7.25 6.65
C TYR A 400 -8.26 8.39 6.05
N ALA A 401 -7.47 8.17 4.99
CA ALA A 401 -6.79 9.27 4.29
C ALA A 401 -7.79 10.30 3.75
N ASN A 402 -8.90 9.84 3.14
CA ASN A 402 -9.98 10.73 2.70
C ASN A 402 -10.62 11.49 3.86
N GLN A 403 -10.93 10.81 4.97
CA GLN A 403 -11.52 11.45 6.15
C GLN A 403 -10.58 12.47 6.79
N GLN A 404 -9.29 12.13 6.94
CA GLN A 404 -8.32 13.03 7.56
C GLN A 404 -8.02 14.26 6.71
N ALA A 405 -7.93 14.10 5.39
CA ALA A 405 -7.78 15.23 4.49
C ALA A 405 -9.02 16.17 4.53
N TYR A 406 -10.23 15.59 4.64
CA TYR A 406 -11.45 16.35 4.88
C TYR A 406 -11.41 17.09 6.23
N ASP A 407 -11.04 16.41 7.31
CA ASP A 407 -10.98 16.98 8.67
C ASP A 407 -9.92 18.09 8.75
N ALA A 408 -8.79 17.95 8.04
CA ALA A 408 -7.76 18.99 7.97
C ALA A 408 -8.30 20.27 7.34
N ILE A 409 -9.02 20.20 6.22
CA ILE A 409 -9.70 21.36 5.63
C ILE A 409 -10.71 21.96 6.62
N GLN A 410 -11.49 21.12 7.28
CA GLN A 410 -12.52 21.57 8.23
C GLN A 410 -11.91 22.34 9.41
N ILE A 411 -10.77 21.86 9.96
CA ILE A 411 -10.05 22.54 11.05
C ILE A 411 -9.47 23.88 10.59
N HIS A 412 -8.97 23.98 9.35
CA HIS A 412 -8.49 25.23 8.76
C HIS A 412 -9.62 26.21 8.42
N GLY A 413 -10.87 25.72 8.29
CA GLY A 413 -11.99 26.52 7.84
C GLY A 413 -11.77 27.09 6.43
N GLY A 414 -12.12 28.36 6.21
CA GLY A 414 -11.96 29.02 4.90
C GLY A 414 -10.51 28.99 4.38
N SER A 415 -9.52 29.05 5.25
CA SER A 415 -8.10 28.95 4.88
C SER A 415 -7.75 27.60 4.25
N GLY A 416 -8.32 26.50 4.74
CA GLY A 416 -8.06 25.16 4.19
C GLY A 416 -8.63 24.92 2.79
N PHE A 417 -9.58 25.78 2.37
CA PHE A 417 -10.15 25.74 1.02
C PHE A 417 -9.29 26.53 0.00
N MET A 418 -8.38 27.38 0.48
CA MET A 418 -7.49 28.19 -0.33
C MET A 418 -6.18 27.46 -0.61
N LYS A 419 -5.54 27.74 -1.76
CA LYS A 419 -4.26 27.14 -2.15
C LYS A 419 -3.04 27.68 -1.37
N ASP A 420 -3.25 28.62 -0.45
CA ASP A 420 -2.21 29.12 0.46
C ASP A 420 -1.77 28.07 1.50
N TYR A 421 -2.56 26.99 1.65
CA TYR A 421 -2.30 25.87 2.54
C TYR A 421 -2.36 24.54 1.78
N PRO A 422 -1.59 23.52 2.18
CA PRO A 422 -1.53 22.26 1.44
C PRO A 422 -2.78 21.38 1.57
N CYS A 423 -3.74 21.74 2.45
CA CYS A 423 -4.90 20.91 2.77
C CYS A 423 -5.79 20.60 1.56
N GLU A 424 -5.99 21.56 0.64
CA GLU A 424 -6.80 21.34 -0.56
C GLU A 424 -6.13 20.34 -1.51
N ARG A 425 -4.79 20.38 -1.64
CA ARG A 425 -4.02 19.42 -2.41
C ARG A 425 -4.08 18.03 -1.78
N LEU A 426 -3.85 17.93 -0.46
CA LEU A 426 -3.94 16.67 0.27
C LEU A 426 -5.32 16.01 0.11
N TYR A 427 -6.40 16.81 0.11
CA TYR A 427 -7.76 16.30 -0.10
C TYR A 427 -7.98 15.78 -1.53
N ARG A 428 -7.48 16.51 -2.54
CA ARG A 428 -7.53 16.06 -3.94
C ARG A 428 -6.72 14.78 -4.15
N ASP A 429 -5.55 14.70 -3.56
CA ASP A 429 -4.65 13.55 -3.66
C ASP A 429 -5.21 12.31 -2.95
N ALA A 430 -5.81 12.49 -1.77
CA ALA A 430 -6.40 11.41 -1.00
C ALA A 430 -7.57 10.71 -1.73
N ARG A 431 -8.29 11.43 -2.63
CA ARG A 431 -9.51 10.89 -3.23
C ARG A 431 -9.30 9.64 -4.08
N ILE A 432 -8.13 9.49 -4.70
CA ILE A 432 -7.83 8.33 -5.54
C ILE A 432 -7.51 7.07 -4.72
N MET A 433 -7.05 7.22 -3.47
CA MET A 433 -6.52 6.13 -2.65
C MET A 433 -7.50 4.97 -2.48
N ASN A 434 -8.79 5.22 -2.42
CA ASN A 434 -9.82 4.18 -2.29
C ASN A 434 -10.44 3.73 -3.63
N ILE A 435 -9.84 4.11 -4.77
CA ILE A 435 -10.30 3.77 -6.12
C ILE A 435 -9.30 2.85 -6.83
N TYR A 436 -8.05 3.32 -7.05
CA TYR A 436 -7.05 2.58 -7.83
C TYR A 436 -6.45 1.40 -7.05
N GLU A 437 -5.74 0.51 -7.73
CA GLU A 437 -5.20 -0.74 -7.19
C GLU A 437 -6.28 -1.61 -6.50
N GLY A 438 -7.49 -1.56 -7.05
CA GLY A 438 -8.69 -2.19 -6.53
C GLY A 438 -9.48 -1.29 -5.57
N THR A 439 -10.73 -1.00 -5.92
CA THR A 439 -11.61 -0.14 -5.10
C THR A 439 -11.82 -0.70 -3.70
N SER A 440 -12.33 0.14 -2.77
CA SER A 440 -12.73 -0.33 -1.43
C SER A 440 -13.66 -1.55 -1.49
N GLN A 441 -14.56 -1.61 -2.47
CA GLN A 441 -15.43 -2.77 -2.67
C GLN A 441 -14.66 -4.04 -3.02
N LEU A 442 -13.64 -3.94 -3.89
CA LEU A 442 -12.78 -5.08 -4.21
C LEU A 442 -11.93 -5.54 -3.02
N GLN A 443 -11.52 -4.62 -2.14
CA GLN A 443 -10.84 -5.00 -0.90
C GLN A 443 -11.77 -5.79 0.03
N VAL A 444 -13.04 -5.40 0.12
CA VAL A 444 -14.07 -6.15 0.86
C VAL A 444 -14.26 -7.54 0.29
N VAL A 445 -14.39 -7.66 -1.05
CA VAL A 445 -14.51 -8.97 -1.74
C VAL A 445 -13.29 -9.86 -1.48
N ALA A 446 -12.09 -9.29 -1.42
CA ALA A 446 -10.89 -10.04 -1.08
C ALA A 446 -10.86 -10.46 0.40
N ALA A 447 -11.22 -9.56 1.32
CA ALA A 447 -11.12 -9.77 2.77
C ALA A 447 -12.23 -10.66 3.35
N ILE A 448 -13.41 -10.71 2.73
CA ILE A 448 -14.54 -11.49 3.30
C ILE A 448 -14.22 -12.98 3.46
N ASN A 449 -13.34 -13.52 2.63
CA ASN A 449 -12.86 -14.89 2.77
C ASN A 449 -12.10 -15.13 4.09
N ALA A 450 -11.40 -14.11 4.60
CA ALA A 450 -10.71 -14.22 5.89
C ALA A 450 -11.67 -14.16 7.08
N VAL A 451 -12.85 -13.56 6.91
CA VAL A 451 -13.97 -13.65 7.87
C VAL A 451 -14.52 -15.07 7.87
N THR A 452 -15.00 -15.55 6.72
CA THR A 452 -15.73 -16.84 6.62
C THR A 452 -14.86 -18.06 6.86
N LYS A 453 -13.54 -17.97 6.57
CA LYS A 453 -12.56 -19.03 6.88
C LYS A 453 -12.01 -18.95 8.32
N GLY A 454 -12.47 -18.00 9.12
CA GLY A 454 -12.06 -17.82 10.51
C GLY A 454 -10.66 -17.23 10.72
N THR A 455 -9.96 -16.80 9.65
CA THR A 455 -8.58 -16.26 9.76
C THR A 455 -8.52 -15.05 10.69
N PHE A 456 -9.47 -14.10 10.54
CA PHE A 456 -9.51 -12.94 11.42
C PHE A 456 -9.86 -13.32 12.86
N MET A 457 -10.83 -14.23 13.07
CA MET A 457 -11.20 -14.67 14.40
C MET A 457 -10.04 -15.34 15.13
N GLU A 458 -9.33 -16.26 14.46
CA GLU A 458 -8.13 -16.90 15.02
C GLU A 458 -7.06 -15.88 15.44
N GLN A 459 -6.84 -14.86 14.61
CA GLN A 459 -5.85 -13.84 14.94
C GLN A 459 -6.34 -12.89 16.06
N ILE A 460 -7.62 -12.55 16.10
CA ILE A 460 -8.23 -11.78 17.20
C ILE A 460 -8.09 -12.54 18.52
N GLU A 461 -8.33 -13.85 18.54
CA GLU A 461 -8.16 -14.69 19.72
C GLU A 461 -6.69 -14.72 20.19
N ARG A 462 -5.73 -14.77 19.27
CA ARG A 462 -4.29 -14.67 19.59
C ARG A 462 -3.95 -13.32 20.23
N TYR A 463 -4.49 -12.22 19.70
CA TYR A 463 -4.33 -10.90 20.33
C TYR A 463 -5.00 -10.87 21.71
N ALA A 464 -6.20 -11.41 21.85
CA ALA A 464 -6.94 -11.43 23.11
C ALA A 464 -6.25 -12.26 24.22
N ALA A 465 -5.42 -13.23 23.84
CA ALA A 465 -4.67 -14.09 24.75
C ALA A 465 -3.37 -13.44 25.27
N ALA A 466 -2.95 -12.30 24.71
CA ALA A 466 -1.76 -11.59 25.16
C ALA A 466 -2.00 -10.89 26.52
N GLU A 467 -0.90 -10.60 27.21
CA GLU A 467 -0.93 -9.78 28.42
C GLU A 467 -1.04 -8.29 28.06
N TYR A 468 -1.84 -7.56 28.81
CA TYR A 468 -2.07 -6.14 28.62
C TYR A 468 -1.84 -5.34 29.89
N SER A 469 -1.28 -4.13 29.75
CA SER A 469 -1.04 -3.22 30.87
C SER A 469 -2.35 -2.82 31.56
N GLN A 470 -2.26 -2.43 32.85
CA GLN A 470 -3.43 -2.05 33.66
C GLN A 470 -4.33 -1.01 32.99
N PRO A 471 -3.81 0.06 32.34
CA PRO A 471 -4.65 1.04 31.65
C PRO A 471 -5.44 0.48 30.46
N MET A 472 -5.05 -0.68 29.91
CA MET A 472 -5.68 -1.29 28.75
C MET A 472 -6.72 -2.37 29.14
N GLN A 473 -6.80 -2.79 30.40
CA GLN A 473 -7.78 -3.80 30.84
C GLN A 473 -9.23 -3.44 30.46
N PRO A 474 -9.72 -2.19 30.62
CA PRO A 474 -11.06 -1.81 30.18
C PRO A 474 -11.24 -1.91 28.66
N VAL A 475 -10.21 -1.56 27.87
CA VAL A 475 -10.23 -1.66 26.41
C VAL A 475 -10.33 -3.12 25.98
N VAL A 476 -9.54 -4.01 26.58
CA VAL A 476 -9.57 -5.45 26.29
C VAL A 476 -10.90 -6.09 26.70
N ALA A 477 -11.47 -5.69 27.83
CA ALA A 477 -12.80 -6.16 28.24
C ALA A 477 -13.87 -5.77 27.19
N LYS A 478 -13.84 -4.51 26.72
CA LYS A 478 -14.73 -4.05 25.65
C LYS A 478 -14.50 -4.81 24.34
N LEU A 479 -13.25 -5.06 23.95
CA LEU A 479 -12.94 -5.82 22.74
C LEU A 479 -13.50 -7.25 22.78
N LYS A 480 -13.54 -7.91 23.94
CA LYS A 480 -14.17 -9.22 24.07
C LYS A 480 -15.69 -9.16 23.81
N GLU A 481 -16.37 -8.11 24.29
CA GLU A 481 -17.79 -7.88 23.99
C GLU A 481 -18.02 -7.65 22.49
N LEU A 482 -17.16 -6.82 21.85
CA LEU A 482 -17.25 -6.53 20.43
C LEU A 482 -16.93 -7.74 19.55
N THR A 483 -16.00 -8.59 19.99
CA THR A 483 -15.69 -9.87 19.33
C THR A 483 -16.87 -10.85 19.38
N ALA A 484 -17.60 -10.90 20.49
CA ALA A 484 -18.83 -11.70 20.58
C ALA A 484 -19.88 -11.22 19.57
N LYS A 485 -20.12 -9.91 19.47
CA LYS A 485 -21.01 -9.32 18.44
C LYS A 485 -20.57 -9.66 17.02
N PHE A 486 -19.26 -9.61 16.75
CA PHE A 486 -18.73 -10.00 15.44
C PHE A 486 -19.02 -11.48 15.13
N SER A 487 -18.84 -12.38 16.09
CA SER A 487 -19.17 -13.80 15.94
C SER A 487 -20.66 -14.02 15.65
N GLU A 488 -21.54 -13.34 16.39
CA GLU A 488 -23.00 -13.42 16.19
C GLU A 488 -23.41 -12.93 14.80
N MET A 489 -22.88 -11.77 14.34
CA MET A 489 -23.14 -11.24 12.99
C MET A 489 -22.66 -12.22 11.91
N THR A 490 -21.47 -12.79 12.08
CA THR A 490 -20.90 -13.73 11.11
C THR A 490 -21.79 -14.96 10.99
N ALA A 491 -22.20 -15.55 12.12
CA ALA A 491 -23.10 -16.71 12.14
C ALA A 491 -24.46 -16.40 11.51
N HIS A 492 -25.04 -15.22 11.80
CA HIS A 492 -26.31 -14.78 11.22
C HIS A 492 -26.21 -14.65 9.69
N VAL A 493 -25.15 -14.01 9.20
CA VAL A 493 -24.93 -13.80 7.75
C VAL A 493 -24.67 -15.13 7.03
N GLU A 494 -23.90 -16.04 7.63
CA GLU A 494 -23.66 -17.38 7.05
C GLU A 494 -24.94 -18.23 6.99
N ALA A 495 -25.82 -18.10 7.97
CA ALA A 495 -27.12 -18.77 7.95
C ALA A 495 -28.00 -18.19 6.85
N GLY A 496 -28.12 -16.85 6.74
CA GLY A 496 -28.90 -16.18 5.72
C GLY A 496 -28.41 -16.45 4.29
N ASP A 497 -27.09 -16.57 4.08
CA ASP A 497 -26.50 -16.83 2.75
C ASP A 497 -26.82 -18.25 2.23
N LYS A 498 -27.12 -19.21 3.12
CA LYS A 498 -27.61 -20.54 2.74
C LYS A 498 -29.07 -20.52 2.23
N GLU A 499 -29.86 -19.56 2.69
CA GLU A 499 -31.25 -19.40 2.32
C GLU A 499 -31.39 -18.49 1.07
N LEU A 500 -30.58 -17.43 0.99
CA LEU A 500 -30.53 -16.47 -0.13
C LEU A 500 -29.10 -16.21 -0.54
N CYS A 501 -28.70 -16.69 -1.71
CA CYS A 501 -27.40 -16.39 -2.31
C CYS A 501 -27.23 -14.86 -2.48
N GLY A 502 -26.13 -14.35 -1.98
CA GLY A 502 -25.80 -12.91 -2.01
C GLY A 502 -26.11 -12.15 -0.71
N PHE A 503 -26.70 -12.79 0.31
CA PHE A 503 -26.89 -12.18 1.63
C PHE A 503 -25.54 -11.87 2.29
N LYS A 504 -24.58 -12.76 2.15
CA LYS A 504 -23.20 -12.53 2.57
C LYS A 504 -22.56 -11.33 1.86
N ASP A 505 -22.69 -11.25 0.54
CA ASP A 505 -22.10 -10.17 -0.24
C ASP A 505 -22.70 -8.80 0.15
N PHE A 506 -23.99 -8.77 0.44
CA PHE A 506 -24.70 -7.58 0.91
C PHE A 506 -24.16 -7.09 2.27
N HIS A 507 -23.79 -8.00 3.17
CA HIS A 507 -23.27 -7.65 4.49
C HIS A 507 -21.73 -7.66 4.59
N ALA A 508 -21.02 -8.06 3.53
CA ALA A 508 -19.58 -8.28 3.56
C ALA A 508 -18.79 -7.09 4.10
N ARG A 509 -19.12 -5.86 3.66
CA ARG A 509 -18.42 -4.67 4.13
C ARG A 509 -18.54 -4.47 5.64
N ARG A 510 -19.72 -4.69 6.21
CA ARG A 510 -19.97 -4.54 7.67
C ARG A 510 -19.17 -5.55 8.48
N LEU A 511 -19.09 -6.80 8.02
CA LEU A 511 -18.30 -7.84 8.68
C LEU A 511 -16.80 -7.55 8.61
N VAL A 512 -16.29 -7.19 7.42
CA VAL A 512 -14.88 -6.88 7.20
C VAL A 512 -14.44 -5.66 8.01
N GLU A 513 -15.23 -4.57 8.00
CA GLU A 513 -14.93 -3.37 8.80
C GLU A 513 -15.01 -3.65 10.30
N THR A 514 -15.94 -4.49 10.75
CA THR A 514 -16.02 -4.90 12.16
C THR A 514 -14.74 -5.63 12.58
N ALA A 515 -14.30 -6.62 11.81
CA ALA A 515 -13.04 -7.33 12.08
C ALA A 515 -11.85 -6.36 12.13
N GLY A 516 -11.76 -5.44 11.16
CA GLY A 516 -10.70 -4.45 11.09
C GLY A 516 -10.67 -3.51 12.28
N HIS A 517 -11.82 -3.00 12.73
CA HIS A 517 -11.90 -2.15 13.94
C HIS A 517 -11.43 -2.90 15.20
N ILE A 518 -11.81 -4.16 15.38
CA ILE A 518 -11.35 -5.00 16.50
C ILE A 518 -9.84 -5.20 16.43
N ILE A 519 -9.31 -5.61 15.27
CA ILE A 519 -7.88 -5.85 15.04
C ILE A 519 -7.07 -4.58 15.34
N ILE A 520 -7.42 -3.44 14.75
CA ILE A 520 -6.72 -2.17 14.96
C ILE A 520 -6.71 -1.78 16.44
N THR A 521 -7.83 -1.96 17.13
CA THR A 521 -7.92 -1.63 18.56
C THR A 521 -7.00 -2.53 19.40
N TYR A 522 -6.91 -3.83 19.09
CA TYR A 522 -5.95 -4.73 19.75
C TYR A 522 -4.50 -4.33 19.48
N LEU A 523 -4.16 -3.94 18.25
CA LEU A 523 -2.82 -3.49 17.91
C LEU A 523 -2.43 -2.25 18.70
N LEU A 524 -3.32 -1.25 18.79
CA LEU A 524 -3.09 -0.05 19.61
C LEU A 524 -2.97 -0.38 21.11
N ALA A 525 -3.79 -1.30 21.62
CA ALA A 525 -3.71 -1.73 23.01
C ALA A 525 -2.40 -2.45 23.35
N ARG A 526 -1.82 -3.21 22.40
CA ARG A 526 -0.50 -3.82 22.53
C ARG A 526 0.60 -2.75 22.56
N GLN A 527 0.56 -1.79 21.63
CA GLN A 527 1.51 -0.69 21.57
C GLN A 527 1.46 0.18 22.84
N ALA A 528 0.25 0.39 23.40
CA ALA A 528 0.07 1.08 24.67
C ALA A 528 0.70 0.35 25.89
N GLY A 529 0.99 -0.94 25.75
CA GLY A 529 1.76 -1.71 26.74
C GLY A 529 3.28 -1.44 26.68
N GLU A 530 3.75 -0.98 25.52
CA GLU A 530 5.18 -0.70 25.26
C GLU A 530 5.50 0.79 25.33
N SER A 531 4.53 1.68 25.04
CA SER A 531 4.69 3.13 25.08
C SER A 531 3.40 3.85 25.50
N GLU A 532 3.50 4.77 26.47
CA GLU A 532 2.39 5.59 26.93
C GLU A 532 1.78 6.48 25.85
N GLU A 533 2.51 6.77 24.78
CA GLU A 533 2.04 7.61 23.65
C GLU A 533 0.82 7.00 22.94
N TYR A 534 0.58 5.70 23.05
CA TYR A 534 -0.55 4.99 22.41
C TYR A 534 -1.76 4.80 23.32
N VAL A 535 -1.64 5.09 24.62
CA VAL A 535 -2.71 4.83 25.61
C VAL A 535 -4.00 5.57 25.26
N ASP A 536 -3.91 6.86 24.96
CA ASP A 536 -5.07 7.67 24.62
C ASP A 536 -5.64 7.28 23.25
N SER A 537 -4.79 7.03 22.28
CA SER A 537 -5.21 6.56 20.96
C SER A 537 -5.95 5.21 21.01
N ALA A 538 -5.48 4.27 21.82
CA ALA A 538 -6.16 2.99 22.03
C ALA A 538 -7.56 3.17 22.65
N LYS A 539 -7.69 4.06 23.66
CA LYS A 539 -8.98 4.35 24.30
C LYS A 539 -9.94 5.06 23.36
N ILE A 540 -9.45 6.06 22.60
CA ILE A 540 -10.26 6.83 21.64
C ILE A 540 -10.71 5.92 20.51
N PHE A 541 -9.80 5.15 19.93
CA PHE A 541 -10.13 4.25 18.82
C PHE A 541 -11.11 3.14 19.28
N CYS A 542 -10.99 2.63 20.51
CA CYS A 542 -11.95 1.69 21.09
C CYS A 542 -13.39 2.27 21.13
N LYS A 543 -13.54 3.53 21.51
CA LYS A 543 -14.85 4.20 21.49
C LYS A 543 -15.40 4.38 20.08
N LEU A 544 -14.55 4.74 19.10
CA LEU A 544 -14.93 4.82 17.70
C LEU A 544 -15.38 3.45 17.18
N ALA A 545 -14.61 2.41 17.48
CA ALA A 545 -14.90 1.02 17.10
C ALA A 545 -16.23 0.55 17.71
N GLU A 546 -16.49 0.81 19.00
CA GLU A 546 -17.74 0.48 19.68
C GLU A 546 -18.96 1.09 18.97
N GLY A 547 -18.87 2.37 18.60
CA GLY A 547 -19.93 3.05 17.85
C GLY A 547 -20.20 2.40 16.50
N LYS A 548 -19.15 2.19 15.71
CA LYS A 548 -19.24 1.59 14.36
C LYS A 548 -19.73 0.14 14.38
N ILE A 549 -19.23 -0.65 15.32
CA ILE A 549 -19.63 -2.06 15.46
C ILE A 549 -21.08 -2.16 15.96
N SER A 550 -21.51 -1.29 16.84
CA SER A 550 -22.90 -1.29 17.33
C SER A 550 -23.90 -0.90 16.23
N GLU A 551 -23.55 0.06 15.38
CA GLU A 551 -24.33 0.40 14.17
C GLU A 551 -24.42 -0.79 13.22
N ALA A 552 -23.27 -1.41 12.89
CA ALA A 552 -23.21 -2.57 12.01
C ALA A 552 -23.99 -3.77 12.58
N TYR A 553 -23.83 -4.05 13.89
CA TYR A 553 -24.54 -5.11 14.58
C TYR A 553 -26.05 -4.93 14.51
N THR A 554 -26.53 -3.74 14.84
CA THR A 554 -27.97 -3.44 14.79
C THR A 554 -28.50 -3.61 13.36
N TYR A 555 -27.79 -3.15 12.37
CA TYR A 555 -28.20 -3.29 10.97
C TYR A 555 -28.23 -4.77 10.52
N VAL A 556 -27.15 -5.50 10.76
CA VAL A 556 -27.03 -6.89 10.33
C VAL A 556 -28.07 -7.78 11.00
N MET A 557 -28.21 -7.69 12.34
CA MET A 557 -29.10 -8.58 13.10
C MET A 557 -30.58 -8.31 12.88
N ASN A 558 -30.96 -7.10 12.41
CA ASN A 558 -32.33 -6.76 12.05
C ASN A 558 -32.62 -6.88 10.55
N SER A 559 -31.61 -7.18 9.70
CA SER A 559 -31.82 -7.38 8.28
C SER A 559 -32.47 -8.73 7.99
N THR A 560 -33.43 -8.72 7.07
CA THR A 560 -34.11 -9.89 6.56
C THR A 560 -33.69 -10.19 5.13
N LEU A 561 -34.05 -11.37 4.63
CA LEU A 561 -33.83 -11.73 3.22
C LEU A 561 -34.61 -10.82 2.25
N GLU A 562 -35.75 -10.28 2.70
CA GLU A 562 -36.58 -9.34 1.91
C GLU A 562 -35.88 -7.97 1.76
N ASP A 563 -35.12 -7.53 2.77
CA ASP A 563 -34.40 -6.25 2.72
C ASP A 563 -33.41 -6.20 1.55
N VAL A 564 -32.76 -7.32 1.23
CA VAL A 564 -31.81 -7.38 0.11
C VAL A 564 -32.49 -7.04 -1.23
N ALA A 565 -33.77 -7.39 -1.38
CA ALA A 565 -34.52 -7.09 -2.60
C ALA A 565 -34.81 -5.59 -2.79
N LEU A 566 -34.86 -4.80 -1.68
CA LEU A 566 -35.07 -3.35 -1.74
C LEU A 566 -33.90 -2.59 -2.41
N PHE A 567 -32.70 -3.19 -2.40
CA PHE A 567 -31.47 -2.55 -2.90
C PHE A 567 -31.08 -3.01 -4.31
N ARG A 568 -31.94 -3.77 -4.99
CA ARG A 568 -31.76 -4.15 -6.39
C ARG A 568 -32.20 -2.99 -7.29
N ALA A 569 -31.23 -2.11 -7.62
CA ALA A 569 -31.49 -1.01 -8.53
C ALA A 569 -31.45 -1.51 -9.99
N GLY A 570 -32.52 -1.25 -10.76
CA GLY A 570 -32.50 -1.40 -12.20
C GLY A 570 -32.88 -2.78 -12.77
N GLU A 571 -33.52 -3.66 -12.00
CA GLU A 571 -34.21 -4.84 -12.49
C GLU A 571 -35.65 -4.55 -12.88
#